data_b8cf2bf48a1afb6571cc7898e5a29cc3
#
_entry.id   b8cf2bf48a1afb6571cc7898e5a29cc3
#
_cell.length_a   1.000
_cell.length_b   1.000
_cell.length_c   1.000
_cell.angle_alpha   90.00
_cell.angle_beta   90.00
_cell.angle_gamma   90.00
#
_symmetry.space_group_name_H-M   'P 1'
#
loop_
_entity.id
_entity.type
_entity.pdbx_description
1 polymer ?
#
loop_
_entity_poly.entity_id
_entity_poly.type
_entity_poly.pdbx_seq_one_letter_code
_entity_poly.pdbx_strand_id
1 'polypeptide(L)'
;MVVGVDLDSKIYPPFEIIEGPRDALRQPNSIIVDQCDSDKLVDPEIGELREIGGKRVRVAGKCHGVLSFLVAPYIFTDHRRSAELSNADPNQTSYFLVKVAPGADVDAICQQIRQRLPEVSVKTKHQYAYESVNFWMTRTGIGLSFGAATVMGLLVGLLMVAQSLYAMILDRLHEFATLKAIGSTDKELLFVLTIQSTIVALVGIAAGIVISLAIGCLFSTPRSTITIPIYLYFVSAALVLVICWFSAIVPYWRVRQIDPHSALQG
;
A
#
# COMPACT_ATOMS: atom_id res chain seq x y z
N MET A 1 2.96 -6.05 -21.24
CA MET A 1 1.66 -6.78 -21.16
C MET A 1 0.74 -6.22 -22.23
N VAL A 2 0.16 -7.09 -23.10
CA VAL A 2 -0.73 -6.64 -24.19
C VAL A 2 -2.18 -6.82 -23.74
N VAL A 3 -2.96 -5.75 -23.86
CA VAL A 3 -4.38 -5.72 -23.49
C VAL A 3 -5.20 -5.42 -24.73
N GLY A 4 -6.06 -6.37 -25.10
CA GLY A 4 -7.03 -6.21 -26.17
C GLY A 4 -8.30 -5.55 -25.67
N VAL A 5 -8.76 -4.53 -26.38
CA VAL A 5 -10.01 -3.82 -26.08
C VAL A 5 -10.99 -3.96 -27.24
N ASP A 6 -12.27 -4.04 -26.93
CA ASP A 6 -13.33 -4.00 -27.92
C ASP A 6 -13.59 -2.56 -28.34
N LEU A 7 -13.27 -2.23 -29.58
CA LEU A 7 -13.36 -0.87 -30.13
C LEU A 7 -14.80 -0.41 -30.38
N ASP A 8 -15.74 -1.33 -30.49
CA ASP A 8 -17.15 -1.03 -30.76
C ASP A 8 -17.98 -0.89 -29.49
N SER A 9 -17.33 -1.15 -28.35
CA SER A 9 -17.95 -0.99 -27.04
C SER A 9 -18.22 0.47 -26.69
N LYS A 10 -19.37 0.76 -26.06
CA LYS A 10 -19.71 2.09 -25.52
C LYS A 10 -18.78 2.53 -24.35
N ILE A 11 -17.98 1.61 -23.82
CA ILE A 11 -17.03 1.85 -22.71
C ILE A 11 -15.65 2.27 -23.25
N TYR A 12 -15.42 2.10 -24.56
CA TYR A 12 -14.15 2.49 -25.20
C TYR A 12 -13.96 4.01 -25.27
N PRO A 13 -12.75 4.52 -25.02
CA PRO A 13 -11.59 3.86 -24.42
C PRO A 13 -11.75 3.72 -22.89
N PRO A 14 -11.30 2.63 -22.27
CA PRO A 14 -11.37 2.45 -20.81
C PRO A 14 -10.27 3.23 -20.05
N PHE A 15 -9.46 4.01 -20.76
CA PHE A 15 -8.33 4.81 -20.27
C PHE A 15 -8.37 6.21 -20.88
N GLU A 16 -7.63 7.14 -20.29
CA GLU A 16 -7.51 8.50 -20.77
C GLU A 16 -6.41 8.59 -21.84
N ILE A 17 -6.77 9.04 -23.06
CA ILE A 17 -5.82 9.27 -24.15
C ILE A 17 -5.28 10.68 -24.01
N ILE A 18 -3.95 10.81 -23.89
CA ILE A 18 -3.26 12.10 -23.80
C ILE A 18 -2.82 12.59 -25.18
N GLU A 19 -2.26 11.69 -25.97
CA GLU A 19 -1.74 11.98 -27.28
C GLU A 19 -2.28 10.98 -28.31
N GLY A 20 -2.69 11.48 -29.47
CA GLY A 20 -3.23 10.69 -30.55
C GLY A 20 -4.76 10.76 -30.67
N PRO A 21 -5.31 10.32 -31.83
CA PRO A 21 -6.76 10.34 -32.05
C PRO A 21 -7.46 9.28 -31.21
N ARG A 22 -8.70 9.55 -30.80
CA ARG A 22 -9.51 8.62 -30.01
C ARG A 22 -9.70 7.27 -30.69
N ASP A 23 -9.76 7.28 -32.01
CA ASP A 23 -9.91 6.08 -32.84
C ASP A 23 -8.59 5.51 -33.36
N ALA A 24 -7.47 5.85 -32.70
CA ALA A 24 -6.12 5.41 -33.08
C ALA A 24 -6.02 3.89 -33.27
N LEU A 25 -6.69 3.11 -32.43
CA LEU A 25 -6.66 1.63 -32.50
C LEU A 25 -7.47 1.04 -33.65
N ARG A 26 -8.30 1.82 -34.36
CA ARG A 26 -8.99 1.36 -35.58
C ARG A 26 -8.03 1.25 -36.77
N GLN A 27 -6.86 1.88 -36.70
CA GLN A 27 -5.84 1.73 -37.73
C GLN A 27 -5.18 0.33 -37.64
N PRO A 28 -4.85 -0.28 -38.78
CA PRO A 28 -4.22 -1.59 -38.77
C PRO A 28 -2.84 -1.51 -38.09
N ASN A 29 -2.53 -2.53 -37.28
CA ASN A 29 -1.28 -2.68 -36.57
C ASN A 29 -0.98 -1.56 -35.54
N SER A 30 -1.99 -0.85 -35.07
CA SER A 30 -1.84 0.24 -34.11
C SER A 30 -1.85 -0.25 -32.66
N ILE A 31 -1.08 0.46 -31.87
CA ILE A 31 -1.04 0.29 -30.40
C ILE A 31 -1.10 1.65 -29.72
N ILE A 32 -1.67 1.68 -28.51
CA ILE A 32 -1.55 2.78 -27.56
C ILE A 32 -0.69 2.32 -26.40
N VAL A 33 0.26 3.15 -25.99
CA VAL A 33 1.22 2.86 -24.92
C VAL A 33 0.93 3.76 -23.74
N ASP A 34 1.05 3.22 -22.53
CA ASP A 34 0.94 4.06 -21.34
C ASP A 34 2.20 4.91 -21.16
N GLN A 35 2.00 6.23 -20.95
CA GLN A 35 3.11 7.20 -20.80
C GLN A 35 3.93 6.92 -19.53
N CYS A 36 3.31 6.40 -18.48
CA CYS A 36 4.01 6.10 -17.24
C CYS A 36 5.10 5.04 -17.39
N ASP A 37 4.98 4.17 -18.41
CA ASP A 37 5.90 3.08 -18.69
C ASP A 37 6.67 3.26 -20.03
N SER A 38 6.61 4.44 -20.64
CA SER A 38 7.24 4.74 -21.94
C SER A 38 8.76 4.51 -21.93
N ASP A 39 9.44 4.84 -20.82
CA ASP A 39 10.90 4.61 -20.68
C ASP A 39 11.29 3.14 -20.92
N LYS A 40 10.45 2.18 -20.54
CA LYS A 40 10.72 0.73 -20.75
C LYS A 40 10.60 0.34 -22.22
N LEU A 41 9.94 1.16 -23.01
CA LEU A 41 9.79 1.02 -24.46
C LEU A 41 10.71 1.98 -25.21
N VAL A 42 11.67 2.64 -24.52
CA VAL A 42 12.60 3.61 -25.10
C VAL A 42 11.82 4.78 -25.72
N ASP A 43 10.90 5.39 -24.93
CA ASP A 43 10.09 6.56 -25.27
C ASP A 43 9.59 6.57 -26.73
N PRO A 44 8.68 5.67 -27.10
CA PRO A 44 8.25 5.55 -28.47
C PRO A 44 7.50 6.80 -28.92
N GLU A 45 7.84 7.33 -30.07
CA GLU A 45 7.15 8.44 -30.72
C GLU A 45 5.89 7.96 -31.46
N ILE A 46 4.90 8.85 -31.59
CA ILE A 46 3.70 8.53 -32.39
C ILE A 46 4.09 8.35 -33.85
N GLY A 47 3.65 7.27 -34.46
CA GLY A 47 3.99 6.87 -35.82
C GLY A 47 5.16 5.89 -35.92
N GLU A 48 5.92 5.72 -34.86
CA GLU A 48 7.06 4.80 -34.81
C GLU A 48 6.63 3.33 -34.90
N LEU A 49 7.46 2.54 -35.60
CA LEU A 49 7.25 1.11 -35.71
C LEU A 49 8.07 0.38 -34.64
N ARG A 50 7.41 -0.50 -33.92
CA ARG A 50 8.00 -1.36 -32.90
C ARG A 50 7.72 -2.82 -33.19
N GLU A 51 8.52 -3.69 -32.63
CA GLU A 51 8.30 -5.14 -32.73
C GLU A 51 7.89 -5.71 -31.37
N ILE A 52 6.74 -6.39 -31.36
CA ILE A 52 6.17 -7.00 -30.17
C ILE A 52 5.76 -8.44 -30.54
N GLY A 53 6.30 -9.42 -29.82
CA GLY A 53 6.03 -10.83 -30.11
C GLY A 53 6.37 -11.27 -31.55
N GLY A 54 7.43 -10.70 -32.14
CA GLY A 54 7.85 -10.99 -33.53
C GLY A 54 6.97 -10.32 -34.60
N LYS A 55 6.06 -9.42 -34.22
CA LYS A 55 5.17 -8.69 -35.13
C LYS A 55 5.37 -7.19 -35.06
N ARG A 56 5.36 -6.55 -36.23
CA ARG A 56 5.49 -5.09 -36.32
C ARG A 56 4.18 -4.39 -35.98
N VAL A 57 4.24 -3.43 -35.06
CA VAL A 57 3.14 -2.60 -34.62
C VAL A 57 3.53 -1.12 -34.73
N ARG A 58 2.55 -0.23 -34.93
CA ARG A 58 2.75 1.21 -35.00
C ARG A 58 2.20 1.85 -33.72
N VAL A 59 2.97 2.71 -33.09
CA VAL A 59 2.52 3.52 -31.97
C VAL A 59 1.59 4.60 -32.51
N ALA A 60 0.31 4.53 -32.17
CA ALA A 60 -0.72 5.43 -32.69
C ALA A 60 -1.20 6.43 -31.63
N GLY A 61 -0.84 6.24 -30.37
CA GLY A 61 -1.20 7.16 -29.30
C GLY A 61 -0.56 6.79 -27.98
N LYS A 62 -0.69 7.72 -27.02
CA LYS A 62 -0.26 7.53 -25.63
C LYS A 62 -1.45 7.73 -24.69
N CYS A 63 -1.56 6.90 -23.66
CA CYS A 63 -2.54 7.01 -22.60
C CYS A 63 -1.87 7.26 -21.24
N HIS A 64 -2.67 7.54 -20.22
CA HIS A 64 -2.20 7.76 -18.86
C HIS A 64 -3.08 7.06 -17.83
N GLY A 65 -2.45 6.70 -16.71
CA GLY A 65 -3.17 6.24 -15.52
C GLY A 65 -3.35 4.75 -15.43
N VAL A 66 -2.77 3.95 -16.33
CA VAL A 66 -2.81 2.50 -16.26
C VAL A 66 -1.46 1.99 -15.74
N LEU A 67 -1.30 2.05 -14.44
CA LEU A 67 -0.08 1.60 -13.77
C LEU A 67 -0.08 0.08 -13.59
N SER A 68 1.03 -0.56 -13.99
CA SER A 68 1.26 -1.96 -13.69
C SER A 68 2.04 -2.10 -12.39
N PHE A 69 1.51 -2.87 -11.44
CA PHE A 69 2.28 -3.35 -10.30
C PHE A 69 3.41 -4.30 -10.75
N LEU A 70 3.19 -5.04 -11.82
CA LEU A 70 4.22 -5.83 -12.49
C LEU A 70 5.05 -4.91 -13.38
N VAL A 71 6.34 -5.16 -13.43
CA VAL A 71 7.35 -4.32 -14.12
C VAL A 71 7.14 -4.21 -15.64
N ALA A 72 6.11 -4.77 -16.22
CA ALA A 72 5.84 -4.77 -17.66
C ALA A 72 4.94 -3.61 -18.09
N PRO A 73 5.27 -2.85 -19.14
CA PRO A 73 4.44 -1.79 -19.66
C PRO A 73 3.11 -2.33 -20.21
N TYR A 74 2.03 -1.58 -20.02
CA TYR A 74 0.75 -1.85 -20.65
C TYR A 74 0.73 -1.31 -22.07
N ILE A 75 0.28 -2.16 -22.98
CA ILE A 75 0.10 -1.83 -24.39
C ILE A 75 -1.33 -2.21 -24.77
N PHE A 76 -2.08 -1.24 -25.27
CA PHE A 76 -3.45 -1.43 -25.68
C PHE A 76 -3.54 -1.58 -27.19
N THR A 77 -4.36 -2.49 -27.65
CA THR A 77 -4.63 -2.71 -29.07
C THR A 77 -6.04 -3.29 -29.25
N ASP A 78 -6.46 -3.52 -30.48
CA ASP A 78 -7.71 -4.25 -30.76
C ASP A 78 -7.69 -5.66 -30.21
N HIS A 79 -8.86 -6.17 -29.81
CA HIS A 79 -9.01 -7.51 -29.20
C HIS A 79 -8.42 -8.62 -30.08
N ARG A 80 -8.71 -8.65 -31.36
CA ARG A 80 -8.17 -9.66 -32.28
C ARG A 80 -6.66 -9.60 -32.39
N ARG A 81 -6.14 -8.38 -32.45
CA ARG A 81 -4.70 -8.15 -32.52
C ARG A 81 -3.98 -8.53 -31.23
N SER A 82 -4.60 -8.27 -30.08
CA SER A 82 -4.02 -8.71 -28.81
C SER A 82 -3.83 -10.22 -28.74
N ALA A 83 -4.81 -10.97 -29.23
CA ALA A 83 -4.72 -12.43 -29.32
C ALA A 83 -3.58 -12.87 -30.25
N GLU A 84 -3.44 -12.21 -31.41
CA GLU A 84 -2.33 -12.47 -32.33
C GLU A 84 -0.94 -12.17 -31.71
N LEU A 85 -0.79 -11.05 -30.99
CA LEU A 85 0.46 -10.63 -30.36
C LEU A 85 0.84 -11.50 -29.16
N SER A 86 -0.16 -12.07 -28.48
CA SER A 86 0.01 -12.91 -27.29
C SER A 86 0.00 -14.40 -27.59
N ASN A 87 -0.20 -14.81 -28.86
CA ASN A 87 -0.44 -16.18 -29.27
C ASN A 87 -1.61 -16.85 -28.50
N ALA A 88 -2.66 -16.07 -28.21
CA ALA A 88 -3.86 -16.51 -27.52
C ALA A 88 -4.98 -16.82 -28.53
N ASP A 89 -6.00 -17.56 -28.07
CA ASP A 89 -7.19 -17.82 -28.88
C ASP A 89 -8.03 -16.53 -29.03
N PRO A 90 -8.30 -16.05 -30.25
CA PRO A 90 -9.08 -14.83 -30.48
C PRO A 90 -10.54 -14.92 -30.02
N ASN A 91 -11.04 -16.13 -29.78
CA ASN A 91 -12.40 -16.36 -29.26
C ASN A 91 -12.49 -16.36 -27.73
N GLN A 92 -11.37 -16.19 -27.04
CA GLN A 92 -11.32 -16.16 -25.59
C GLN A 92 -11.13 -14.73 -25.09
N THR A 93 -11.89 -14.38 -24.05
CA THR A 93 -11.81 -13.08 -23.39
C THR A 93 -11.59 -13.29 -21.88
N SER A 94 -10.62 -12.59 -21.33
CA SER A 94 -10.29 -12.70 -19.90
C SER A 94 -11.32 -11.98 -19.01
N TYR A 95 -11.86 -10.85 -19.48
CA TYR A 95 -12.78 -10.02 -18.70
C TYR A 95 -13.85 -9.38 -19.56
N PHE A 96 -15.07 -9.34 -19.02
CA PHE A 96 -16.16 -8.53 -19.54
C PHE A 96 -16.41 -7.36 -18.60
N LEU A 97 -16.33 -6.15 -19.12
CA LEU A 97 -16.64 -4.92 -18.37
C LEU A 97 -18.11 -4.56 -18.60
N VAL A 98 -18.88 -4.51 -17.53
CA VAL A 98 -20.29 -4.11 -17.57
C VAL A 98 -20.45 -2.75 -16.92
N LYS A 99 -20.90 -1.76 -17.70
CA LYS A 99 -21.23 -0.43 -17.18
C LYS A 99 -22.72 -0.38 -16.86
N VAL A 100 -23.01 -0.13 -15.59
CA VAL A 100 -24.38 -0.02 -15.08
C VAL A 100 -24.92 1.39 -15.33
N ALA A 101 -26.21 1.52 -15.59
CA ALA A 101 -26.86 2.82 -15.74
C ALA A 101 -26.77 3.63 -14.43
N PRO A 102 -26.69 4.97 -14.50
CA PRO A 102 -26.67 5.81 -13.32
C PRO A 102 -27.92 5.56 -12.45
N GLY A 103 -27.71 5.34 -11.14
CA GLY A 103 -28.80 5.12 -10.19
C GLY A 103 -29.32 3.68 -10.09
N ALA A 104 -28.80 2.75 -10.90
CA ALA A 104 -29.21 1.34 -10.78
C ALA A 104 -28.43 0.64 -9.65
N ASP A 105 -29.10 -0.33 -9.01
CA ASP A 105 -28.50 -1.17 -7.97
C ASP A 105 -27.52 -2.17 -8.59
N VAL A 106 -26.23 -1.94 -8.34
CA VAL A 106 -25.12 -2.77 -8.86
C VAL A 106 -25.19 -4.19 -8.31
N ASP A 107 -25.54 -4.37 -7.05
CA ASP A 107 -25.58 -5.68 -6.40
C ASP A 107 -26.72 -6.53 -6.94
N ALA A 108 -27.89 -5.93 -7.18
CA ALA A 108 -29.02 -6.61 -7.81
C ALA A 108 -28.69 -7.07 -9.23
N ILE A 109 -28.01 -6.23 -10.02
CA ILE A 109 -27.56 -6.58 -11.37
C ILE A 109 -26.54 -7.70 -11.34
N CYS A 110 -25.58 -7.65 -10.43
CA CYS A 110 -24.60 -8.73 -10.25
C CYS A 110 -25.27 -10.06 -9.92
N GLN A 111 -26.30 -10.06 -9.08
CA GLN A 111 -27.08 -11.28 -8.78
C GLN A 111 -27.83 -11.80 -10.00
N GLN A 112 -28.46 -10.94 -10.76
CA GLN A 112 -29.16 -11.34 -12.00
C GLN A 112 -28.20 -11.96 -13.03
N ILE A 113 -27.01 -11.40 -13.19
CA ILE A 113 -26.00 -11.95 -14.11
C ILE A 113 -25.53 -13.33 -13.62
N ARG A 114 -25.26 -13.49 -12.31
CA ARG A 114 -24.86 -14.78 -11.72
C ARG A 114 -25.92 -15.87 -11.92
N GLN A 115 -27.20 -15.50 -11.83
CA GLN A 115 -28.31 -16.45 -12.05
C GLN A 115 -28.40 -16.89 -13.52
N ARG A 116 -28.10 -15.99 -14.47
CA ARG A 116 -28.18 -16.27 -15.90
C ARG A 116 -26.93 -16.97 -16.43
N LEU A 117 -25.78 -16.67 -15.84
CA LEU A 117 -24.47 -17.17 -16.27
C LEU A 117 -23.71 -17.74 -15.07
N PRO A 118 -24.06 -18.93 -14.59
CA PRO A 118 -23.46 -19.51 -13.38
C PRO A 118 -21.97 -19.86 -13.56
N GLU A 119 -21.50 -20.00 -14.78
CA GLU A 119 -20.11 -20.35 -15.11
C GLU A 119 -19.17 -19.13 -15.04
N VAL A 120 -19.72 -17.89 -14.93
CA VAL A 120 -18.94 -16.65 -14.94
C VAL A 120 -18.85 -16.06 -13.54
N SER A 121 -17.64 -15.71 -13.13
CA SER A 121 -17.42 -14.99 -11.87
C SER A 121 -17.79 -13.52 -12.02
N VAL A 122 -18.89 -13.10 -11.41
CA VAL A 122 -19.38 -11.71 -11.46
C VAL A 122 -19.01 -11.00 -10.18
N LYS A 123 -18.30 -9.88 -10.29
CA LYS A 123 -17.79 -9.10 -9.16
C LYS A 123 -18.05 -7.62 -9.38
N THR A 124 -18.35 -6.91 -8.31
CA THR A 124 -18.33 -5.44 -8.33
C THR A 124 -16.89 -4.95 -8.36
N LYS A 125 -16.68 -3.69 -8.77
CA LYS A 125 -15.36 -3.03 -8.76
C LYS A 125 -14.68 -3.15 -7.38
N HIS A 126 -15.44 -2.94 -6.30
CA HIS A 126 -14.91 -3.03 -4.94
C HIS A 126 -14.53 -4.47 -4.53
N GLN A 127 -15.38 -5.44 -4.87
CA GLN A 127 -15.09 -6.85 -4.60
C GLN A 127 -13.84 -7.32 -5.35
N TYR A 128 -13.73 -6.95 -6.62
CA TYR A 128 -12.56 -7.30 -7.43
C TYR A 128 -11.27 -6.66 -6.89
N ALA A 129 -11.32 -5.38 -6.52
CA ALA A 129 -10.18 -4.69 -5.92
C ALA A 129 -9.76 -5.32 -4.60
N TYR A 130 -10.72 -5.64 -3.70
CA TYR A 130 -10.44 -6.31 -2.44
C TYR A 130 -9.82 -7.69 -2.63
N GLU A 131 -10.37 -8.50 -3.52
CA GLU A 131 -9.83 -9.84 -3.81
C GLU A 131 -8.42 -9.77 -4.44
N SER A 132 -8.18 -8.78 -5.30
CA SER A 132 -6.84 -8.56 -5.88
C SER A 132 -5.83 -8.22 -4.78
N VAL A 133 -6.15 -7.28 -3.89
CA VAL A 133 -5.28 -6.93 -2.76
C VAL A 133 -5.07 -8.14 -1.86
N ASN A 134 -6.14 -8.88 -1.52
CA ASN A 134 -6.04 -10.06 -0.68
C ASN A 134 -5.18 -11.16 -1.32
N PHE A 135 -5.30 -11.36 -2.63
CA PHE A 135 -4.44 -12.30 -3.36
C PHE A 135 -2.96 -11.92 -3.23
N TRP A 136 -2.62 -10.64 -3.46
CA TRP A 136 -1.24 -10.16 -3.35
C TRP A 136 -0.71 -10.23 -1.92
N MET A 137 -1.56 -10.00 -0.92
CA MET A 137 -1.18 -10.07 0.50
C MET A 137 -1.04 -11.50 1.02
N THR A 138 -1.88 -12.43 0.56
CA THR A 138 -1.93 -13.78 1.15
C THR A 138 -1.30 -14.87 0.29
N ARG A 139 -1.38 -14.75 -1.04
CA ARG A 139 -0.92 -15.79 -1.97
C ARG A 139 0.46 -15.52 -2.55
N THR A 140 0.93 -14.29 -2.49
CA THR A 140 2.29 -13.93 -2.91
C THR A 140 3.18 -13.72 -1.69
N GLY A 141 4.48 -13.91 -1.82
CA GLY A 141 5.44 -13.66 -0.74
C GLY A 141 5.50 -12.18 -0.29
N ILE A 142 4.88 -11.26 -1.03
CA ILE A 142 4.92 -9.81 -0.79
C ILE A 142 4.30 -9.46 0.57
N GLY A 143 3.07 -9.93 0.82
CA GLY A 143 2.39 -9.66 2.09
C GLY A 143 3.14 -10.24 3.29
N LEU A 144 3.69 -11.46 3.14
CA LEU A 144 4.49 -12.08 4.19
C LEU A 144 5.77 -11.29 4.47
N SER A 145 6.48 -10.84 3.42
CA SER A 145 7.73 -10.07 3.56
C SER A 145 7.49 -8.74 4.26
N PHE A 146 6.48 -7.97 3.82
CA PHE A 146 6.14 -6.70 4.47
C PHE A 146 5.60 -6.90 5.89
N GLY A 147 4.79 -7.94 6.12
CA GLY A 147 4.30 -8.31 7.45
C GLY A 147 5.45 -8.66 8.40
N ALA A 148 6.38 -9.49 7.97
CA ALA A 148 7.56 -9.85 8.74
C ALA A 148 8.44 -8.62 9.05
N ALA A 149 8.69 -7.76 8.07
CA ALA A 149 9.45 -6.52 8.26
C ALA A 149 8.76 -5.60 9.28
N THR A 150 7.43 -5.47 9.23
CA THR A 150 6.65 -4.68 10.18
C THR A 150 6.77 -5.24 11.60
N VAL A 151 6.60 -6.55 11.78
CA VAL A 151 6.73 -7.20 13.09
C VAL A 151 8.14 -7.03 13.65
N MET A 152 9.17 -7.21 12.83
CA MET A 152 10.56 -7.00 13.25
C MET A 152 10.83 -5.55 13.65
N GLY A 153 10.32 -4.59 12.86
CA GLY A 153 10.42 -3.16 13.19
C GLY A 153 9.75 -2.80 14.52
N LEU A 154 8.57 -3.37 14.79
CA LEU A 154 7.85 -3.20 16.04
C LEU A 154 8.62 -3.81 17.24
N LEU A 155 9.19 -4.99 17.07
CA LEU A 155 10.00 -5.63 18.11
C LEU A 155 11.26 -4.82 18.43
N VAL A 156 11.98 -4.36 17.42
CA VAL A 156 13.15 -3.49 17.60
C VAL A 156 12.75 -2.19 18.29
N GLY A 157 11.65 -1.55 17.86
CA GLY A 157 11.12 -0.36 18.50
C GLY A 157 10.76 -0.57 19.96
N LEU A 158 10.07 -1.67 20.28
CA LEU A 158 9.75 -2.07 21.67
C LEU A 158 11.01 -2.18 22.54
N LEU A 159 12.02 -2.90 22.04
CA LEU A 159 13.27 -3.12 22.78
C LEU A 159 14.03 -1.82 22.99
N MET A 160 14.13 -0.96 21.97
CA MET A 160 14.81 0.33 22.05
C MET A 160 14.13 1.27 23.04
N VAL A 161 12.80 1.36 23.02
CA VAL A 161 12.06 2.19 23.98
C VAL A 161 12.21 1.63 25.40
N ALA A 162 12.07 0.32 25.59
CA ALA A 162 12.25 -0.33 26.89
C ALA A 162 13.65 -0.08 27.47
N GLN A 163 14.69 -0.23 26.64
CA GLN A 163 16.09 0.01 27.04
C GLN A 163 16.34 1.47 27.36
N SER A 164 15.79 2.40 26.58
CA SER A 164 15.93 3.85 26.83
C SER A 164 15.26 4.27 28.15
N LEU A 165 14.04 3.79 28.40
CA LEU A 165 13.35 4.04 29.66
C LEU A 165 14.08 3.40 30.85
N TYR A 166 14.64 2.20 30.67
CA TYR A 166 15.43 1.51 31.70
C TYR A 166 16.71 2.30 32.06
N ALA A 167 17.44 2.78 31.06
CA ALA A 167 18.63 3.62 31.28
C ALA A 167 18.26 4.92 32.01
N MET A 168 17.19 5.60 31.59
CA MET A 168 16.70 6.82 32.25
C MET A 168 16.37 6.60 33.74
N ILE A 169 15.82 5.43 34.09
CA ILE A 169 15.54 5.10 35.49
C ILE A 169 16.81 4.85 36.27
N LEU A 170 17.80 4.15 35.69
CA LEU A 170 19.09 3.93 36.36
C LEU A 170 19.79 5.25 36.65
N ASP A 171 19.78 6.19 35.71
CA ASP A 171 20.38 7.53 35.89
C ASP A 171 19.70 8.32 36.99
N ARG A 172 18.41 8.10 37.23
CA ARG A 172 17.60 8.80 38.25
C ARG A 172 17.17 7.93 39.42
N LEU A 173 17.90 6.84 39.66
CA LEU A 173 17.55 5.85 40.69
C LEU A 173 17.36 6.50 42.07
N HIS A 174 18.23 7.45 42.42
CA HIS A 174 18.19 8.17 43.70
C HIS A 174 16.91 9.03 43.85
N GLU A 175 16.45 9.65 42.79
CA GLU A 175 15.20 10.43 42.80
C GLU A 175 13.98 9.51 43.05
N PHE A 176 13.93 8.35 42.38
CA PHE A 176 12.87 7.35 42.60
C PHE A 176 12.90 6.74 44.01
N ALA A 177 14.09 6.51 44.56
CA ALA A 177 14.25 6.01 45.92
C ALA A 177 13.79 7.06 46.95
N THR A 178 14.10 8.33 46.76
CA THR A 178 13.63 9.44 47.61
C THR A 178 12.10 9.55 47.59
N LEU A 179 11.47 9.48 46.38
CA LEU A 179 10.02 9.48 46.27
C LEU A 179 9.39 8.33 47.03
N LYS A 180 9.99 7.14 46.97
CA LYS A 180 9.52 5.93 47.68
C LYS A 180 9.71 6.09 49.20
N ALA A 181 10.81 6.71 49.66
CA ALA A 181 11.07 6.98 51.07
C ALA A 181 10.07 7.98 51.68
N ILE A 182 9.59 8.97 50.88
CA ILE A 182 8.55 9.92 51.29
C ILE A 182 7.16 9.30 51.29
N GLY A 183 7.00 8.05 50.80
CA GLY A 183 5.75 7.30 50.86
C GLY A 183 5.01 7.21 49.52
N SER A 184 5.64 7.47 48.40
CA SER A 184 5.02 7.28 47.10
C SER A 184 4.67 5.82 46.85
N THR A 185 3.46 5.61 46.37
CA THR A 185 2.96 4.26 46.07
C THR A 185 3.52 3.74 44.73
N ASP A 186 3.58 2.42 44.56
CA ASP A 186 4.01 1.78 43.30
C ASP A 186 3.15 2.22 42.12
N LYS A 187 1.89 2.60 42.34
CA LYS A 187 0.97 3.12 41.31
C LYS A 187 1.38 4.53 40.82
N GLU A 188 1.82 5.39 41.73
CA GLU A 188 2.28 6.74 41.38
C GLU A 188 3.58 6.67 40.56
N LEU A 189 4.49 5.76 40.91
CA LEU A 189 5.71 5.51 40.14
C LEU A 189 5.38 4.98 38.74
N LEU A 190 4.44 4.04 38.64
CA LEU A 190 3.97 3.55 37.34
C LEU A 190 3.35 4.68 36.51
N PHE A 191 2.59 5.56 37.11
CA PHE A 191 1.97 6.71 36.45
C PHE A 191 3.03 7.67 35.87
N VAL A 192 4.09 7.96 36.63
CA VAL A 192 5.21 8.78 36.13
C VAL A 192 5.88 8.13 34.91
N LEU A 193 6.16 6.82 34.97
CA LEU A 193 6.74 6.07 33.85
C LEU A 193 5.84 6.05 32.63
N THR A 194 4.53 5.95 32.86
CA THR A 194 3.53 5.97 31.76
C THR A 194 3.47 7.35 31.09
N ILE A 195 3.56 8.44 31.86
CA ILE A 195 3.64 9.80 31.31
C ILE A 195 4.93 9.96 30.49
N GLN A 196 6.07 9.53 31.00
CA GLN A 196 7.35 9.60 30.27
C GLN A 196 7.28 8.83 28.95
N SER A 197 6.78 7.58 29.00
CA SER A 197 6.62 6.75 27.79
C SER A 197 5.64 7.39 26.79
N THR A 198 4.58 8.05 27.27
CA THR A 198 3.61 8.76 26.42
C THR A 198 4.25 9.96 25.72
N ILE A 199 5.09 10.74 26.42
CA ILE A 199 5.81 11.86 25.81
C ILE A 199 6.76 11.35 24.71
N VAL A 200 7.53 10.31 25.00
CA VAL A 200 8.42 9.68 24.01
C VAL A 200 7.63 9.18 22.81
N ALA A 201 6.48 8.54 23.05
CA ALA A 201 5.60 8.05 21.98
C ALA A 201 5.07 9.21 21.10
N LEU A 202 4.59 10.30 21.70
CA LEU A 202 4.06 11.44 20.95
C LEU A 202 5.14 12.10 20.08
N VAL A 203 6.34 12.29 20.60
CA VAL A 203 7.48 12.82 19.83
C VAL A 203 7.84 11.85 18.68
N GLY A 204 7.90 10.56 18.98
CA GLY A 204 8.18 9.52 17.97
C GLY A 204 7.12 9.45 16.88
N ILE A 205 5.83 9.54 17.24
CA ILE A 205 4.72 9.56 16.29
C ILE A 205 4.81 10.80 15.39
N ALA A 206 5.03 11.97 15.98
CA ALA A 206 5.17 13.22 15.20
C ALA A 206 6.34 13.12 14.21
N ALA A 207 7.50 12.68 14.67
CA ALA A 207 8.67 12.48 13.81
C ALA A 207 8.40 11.42 12.71
N GLY A 208 7.75 10.31 13.05
CA GLY A 208 7.39 9.26 12.11
C GLY A 208 6.42 9.73 11.02
N ILE A 209 5.43 10.53 11.39
CA ILE A 209 4.50 11.14 10.42
C ILE A 209 5.25 12.10 9.48
N VAL A 210 6.09 12.97 10.02
CA VAL A 210 6.88 13.93 9.21
C VAL A 210 7.80 13.20 8.23
N ILE A 211 8.50 12.17 8.69
CA ILE A 211 9.39 11.35 7.84
C ILE A 211 8.57 10.62 6.77
N SER A 212 7.43 10.03 7.14
CA SER A 212 6.54 9.33 6.20
C SER A 212 6.00 10.26 5.10
N LEU A 213 5.59 11.49 5.47
CA LEU A 213 5.16 12.49 4.51
C LEU A 213 6.32 12.96 3.62
N ALA A 214 7.50 13.18 4.19
CA ALA A 214 8.69 13.55 3.43
C ALA A 214 9.07 12.47 2.40
N ILE A 215 9.06 11.21 2.79
CA ILE A 215 9.28 10.08 1.88
C ILE A 215 8.20 10.04 0.80
N GLY A 216 6.92 10.19 1.18
CA GLY A 216 5.81 10.28 0.22
C GLY A 216 6.00 11.38 -0.81
N CYS A 217 6.40 12.58 -0.38
CA CYS A 217 6.67 13.70 -1.30
C CYS A 217 7.91 13.50 -2.17
N LEU A 218 8.99 12.97 -1.60
CA LEU A 218 10.29 12.85 -2.29
C LEU A 218 10.32 11.73 -3.32
N PHE A 219 9.65 10.61 -3.00
CA PHE A 219 9.63 9.40 -3.83
C PHE A 219 8.33 9.20 -4.60
N SER A 220 7.34 10.09 -4.44
CA SER A 220 6.15 10.07 -5.28
C SER A 220 6.50 10.57 -6.67
N THR A 221 6.46 9.65 -7.62
CA THR A 221 6.60 9.97 -9.04
C THR A 221 5.25 9.76 -9.73
N PRO A 222 5.01 10.36 -10.91
CA PRO A 222 3.80 10.08 -11.69
C PRO A 222 3.57 8.59 -11.94
N ARG A 223 4.67 7.82 -11.88
CA ARG A 223 4.71 6.37 -12.07
C ARG A 223 4.39 5.56 -10.81
N SER A 224 4.68 6.11 -9.63
CA SER A 224 4.48 5.47 -8.34
C SER A 224 3.95 6.50 -7.36
N THR A 225 2.64 6.72 -7.39
CA THR A 225 1.97 7.57 -6.40
C THR A 225 1.85 6.83 -5.08
N ILE A 226 2.59 7.29 -4.08
CA ILE A 226 2.49 6.76 -2.72
C ILE A 226 1.32 7.46 -2.03
N THR A 227 0.16 6.81 -1.98
CA THR A 227 -1.01 7.32 -1.26
C THR A 227 -1.20 6.53 0.03
N ILE A 228 -0.96 7.16 1.16
CA ILE A 228 -1.18 6.53 2.47
C ILE A 228 -2.55 6.97 2.98
N PRO A 229 -3.51 6.04 3.16
CA PRO A 229 -4.83 6.39 3.68
C PRO A 229 -4.71 6.96 5.10
N ILE A 230 -5.47 8.01 5.38
CA ILE A 230 -5.37 8.75 6.64
C ILE A 230 -5.64 7.87 7.89
N TYR A 231 -6.51 6.86 7.76
CA TYR A 231 -6.79 5.93 8.86
C TYR A 231 -5.55 5.14 9.29
N LEU A 232 -4.59 4.91 8.38
CA LEU A 232 -3.37 4.17 8.67
C LEU A 232 -2.45 4.94 9.63
N TYR A 233 -2.43 6.27 9.54
CA TYR A 233 -1.72 7.12 10.50
C TYR A 233 -2.29 7.00 11.91
N PHE A 234 -3.63 6.95 12.05
CA PHE A 234 -4.27 6.78 13.35
C PHE A 234 -4.02 5.38 13.93
N VAL A 235 -4.12 4.34 13.11
CA VAL A 235 -3.85 2.96 13.54
C VAL A 235 -2.38 2.79 13.96
N SER A 236 -1.44 3.32 13.19
CA SER A 236 -0.02 3.23 13.54
C SER A 236 0.31 4.06 14.78
N ALA A 237 -0.27 5.25 14.95
CA ALA A 237 -0.10 6.06 16.15
C ALA A 237 -0.63 5.35 17.40
N ALA A 238 -1.82 4.76 17.32
CA ALA A 238 -2.39 3.97 18.42
C ALA A 238 -1.51 2.76 18.77
N LEU A 239 -1.01 2.07 17.75
CA LEU A 239 -0.12 0.91 17.92
C LEU A 239 1.19 1.31 18.62
N VAL A 240 1.82 2.42 18.20
CA VAL A 240 3.05 2.94 18.82
C VAL A 240 2.81 3.34 20.28
N LEU A 241 1.70 4.00 20.60
CA LEU A 241 1.32 4.32 21.98
C LEU A 241 1.20 3.07 22.84
N VAL A 242 0.49 2.04 22.35
CA VAL A 242 0.33 0.76 23.06
C VAL A 242 1.68 0.10 23.30
N ILE A 243 2.55 0.07 22.30
CA ILE A 243 3.90 -0.49 22.43
C ILE A 243 4.73 0.28 23.46
N CYS A 244 4.69 1.61 23.45
CA CYS A 244 5.40 2.42 24.43
C CYS A 244 4.90 2.17 25.87
N TRP A 245 3.61 1.98 26.06
CA TRP A 245 3.05 1.63 27.37
C TRP A 245 3.49 0.24 27.83
N PHE A 246 3.50 -0.76 26.94
CA PHE A 246 4.03 -2.08 27.24
C PHE A 246 5.54 -2.03 27.55
N SER A 247 6.31 -1.19 26.86
CA SER A 247 7.74 -0.99 27.12
C SER A 247 8.02 -0.45 28.54
N ALA A 248 7.10 0.30 29.11
CA ALA A 248 7.23 0.83 30.48
C ALA A 248 7.10 -0.25 31.58
N ILE A 249 6.56 -1.43 31.25
CA ILE A 249 6.41 -2.52 32.22
C ILE A 249 7.77 -3.07 32.69
N VAL A 250 8.72 -3.19 31.76
CA VAL A 250 10.06 -3.76 32.08
C VAL A 250 10.80 -2.90 33.10
N PRO A 251 10.96 -1.57 32.91
CA PRO A 251 11.60 -0.73 33.93
C PRO A 251 10.78 -0.59 35.21
N TYR A 252 9.44 -0.69 35.14
CA TYR A 252 8.59 -0.69 36.34
C TYR A 252 8.94 -1.83 37.30
N TRP A 253 9.16 -3.04 36.79
CA TRP A 253 9.54 -4.16 37.63
C TRP A 253 10.86 -3.91 38.36
N ARG A 254 11.80 -3.19 37.79
CA ARG A 254 13.05 -2.78 38.41
C ARG A 254 12.84 -1.75 39.48
N VAL A 255 12.02 -0.72 39.21
CA VAL A 255 11.71 0.34 40.21
C VAL A 255 11.00 -0.24 41.44
N ARG A 256 10.11 -1.19 41.23
CA ARG A 256 9.41 -1.89 42.32
C ARG A 256 10.35 -2.60 43.27
N GLN A 257 11.46 -3.18 42.79
CA GLN A 257 12.44 -3.93 43.56
C GLN A 257 13.47 -3.04 44.27
N ILE A 258 13.43 -1.72 44.11
CA ILE A 258 14.35 -0.82 44.79
C ILE A 258 14.02 -0.82 46.30
N ASP A 259 15.02 -1.18 47.08
CA ASP A 259 14.96 -1.04 48.54
C ASP A 259 15.34 0.40 48.92
N PRO A 260 14.43 1.20 49.56
CA PRO A 260 14.69 2.58 49.95
C PRO A 260 15.92 2.74 50.81
N HIS A 261 16.24 1.76 51.67
CA HIS A 261 17.38 1.82 52.57
C HIS A 261 18.73 1.75 51.84
N SER A 262 18.85 0.95 50.80
CA SER A 262 20.10 0.76 50.06
C SER A 262 20.44 1.98 49.19
N ALA A 263 19.45 2.76 48.74
CA ALA A 263 19.64 3.90 47.89
C ALA A 263 19.99 5.21 48.62
N LEU A 264 19.78 5.26 49.97
CA LEU A 264 20.13 6.42 50.79
C LEU A 264 21.53 6.28 51.41
N GLN A 265 22.22 5.16 51.27
CA GLN A 265 23.55 4.92 51.83
C GLN A 265 24.69 4.99 50.80
N GLY A 266 24.42 5.30 49.54
CA GLY A 266 25.38 5.41 48.44
C GLY A 266 25.81 6.81 48.12
#